data_18f2461afd041feba873de8dbe3bd81f
#
_entry.id   18f2461afd041feba873de8dbe3bd81f
#
_cell.length_a   1.000
_cell.length_b   1.000
_cell.length_c   1.000
_cell.angle_alpha   90.00
_cell.angle_beta   90.00
_cell.angle_gamma   90.00
#
_symmetry.space_group_name_H-M   'P 1'
#
loop_
_entity.id
_entity.type
_entity.pdbx_description
1 polymer ?
#
loop_
_entity_poly.entity_id
_entity_poly.type
_entity_poly.pdbx_seq_one_letter_code
_entity_poly.pdbx_strand_id
1 'polypeptide(L)'
;MSESPSKHPAVEKDTKEARLENPSGVLYLFQHESVPILIDAILTLPPGREFTKTELADHAGVTRQTVSKYTDLLLETDIVEEIPNSSPRRYRVAKSTVVQELFELNSALNASGE
;
A
#
# COMPACT_ATOMS: atom_id res chain seq x y z
N MET A 1 31.89 15.83 19.87
CA MET A 1 31.78 15.68 19.28
C MET A 1 31.47 15.59 19.00
N SER A 2 31.60 15.50 19.12
CA SER A 2 31.54 15.41 18.44
C SER A 2 31.24 15.22 18.08
N GLU A 3 31.47 15.12 18.18
CA GLU A 3 31.42 14.99 17.48
C GLU A 3 31.09 14.69 17.08
N SER A 4 31.37 14.66 17.32
CA SER A 4 31.27 14.37 16.61
C SER A 4 30.96 14.45 16.10
N PRO A 5 31.19 14.51 15.92
CA PRO A 5 30.90 14.46 15.23
C PRO A 5 30.43 14.43 14.68
N SER A 6 30.62 14.62 14.59
CA SER A 6 30.09 14.39 14.09
C SER A 6 29.34 14.46 13.62
N LYS A 7 29.53 15.93 12.90
CA LYS A 7 29.02 14.86 12.09
C LYS A 7 27.49 14.77 12.09
N HIS A 8 26.78 15.54 12.87
CA HIS A 8 25.33 15.41 12.98
C HIS A 8 24.56 15.90 11.76
N PRO A 9 24.97 17.00 11.08
CA PRO A 9 24.28 17.35 9.83
C PRO A 9 24.40 16.26 8.78
N ALA A 10 25.55 15.62 8.69
CA ALA A 10 25.74 14.52 7.76
C ALA A 10 24.89 13.33 8.14
N VAL A 11 24.74 13.08 9.46
CA VAL A 11 23.93 11.97 9.95
C VAL A 11 22.46 12.16 9.56
N GLU A 12 21.94 13.36 9.67
CA GLU A 12 20.56 13.64 9.30
C GLU A 12 20.32 13.42 7.82
N LYS A 13 21.25 13.89 6.98
CA LYS A 13 21.16 13.67 5.56
C LYS A 13 21.21 12.19 5.22
N ASP A 14 22.14 11.47 5.86
CA ASP A 14 22.28 10.05 5.64
C ASP A 14 21.03 9.29 6.06
N THR A 15 20.37 9.73 7.13
CA THR A 15 19.14 9.10 7.59
C THR A 15 18.03 9.19 6.55
N LYS A 16 17.88 10.33 5.91
CA LYS A 16 16.87 10.48 4.87
C LYS A 16 17.21 9.61 3.68
N GLU A 17 18.46 9.64 3.24
CA GLU A 17 18.90 8.82 2.12
C GLU A 17 18.72 7.33 2.42
N ALA A 18 19.06 6.92 3.63
CA ALA A 18 18.91 5.53 4.02
C ALA A 18 17.45 5.09 3.99
N ARG A 19 16.54 5.96 4.44
CA ARG A 19 15.11 5.64 4.38
C ARG A 19 14.63 5.47 2.96
N LEU A 20 15.09 6.34 2.05
CA LEU A 20 14.67 6.26 0.66
C LEU A 20 15.27 5.08 -0.08
N GLU A 21 16.48 4.66 0.31
CA GLU A 21 17.13 3.51 -0.31
C GLU A 21 16.55 2.19 0.18
N ASN A 22 16.17 2.14 1.45
CA ASN A 22 15.66 0.91 2.06
C ASN A 22 14.36 1.20 2.78
N PRO A 23 13.31 1.56 2.04
CA PRO A 23 12.04 1.94 2.67
C PRO A 23 11.39 0.74 3.36
N SER A 24 10.71 1.01 4.45
CA SER A 24 9.94 0.00 5.18
C SER A 24 8.70 0.65 5.77
N GLY A 25 7.77 -0.18 6.22
CA GLY A 25 6.56 0.29 6.86
C GLY A 25 5.74 1.19 5.96
N VAL A 26 5.28 2.30 6.49
CA VAL A 26 4.41 3.21 5.74
C VAL A 26 5.12 3.82 4.54
N LEU A 27 6.42 4.07 4.65
CA LEU A 27 7.16 4.61 3.52
C LEU A 27 7.22 3.60 2.38
N TYR A 28 7.49 2.34 2.70
CA TYR A 28 7.51 1.28 1.69
C TYR A 28 6.18 1.18 0.95
N LEU A 29 5.09 1.22 1.71
CA LEU A 29 3.75 1.07 1.13
C LEU A 29 3.32 2.29 0.32
N PHE A 30 3.58 3.49 0.82
CA PHE A 30 3.01 4.71 0.26
C PHE A 30 3.97 5.54 -0.59
N GLN A 31 5.13 4.99 -0.94
CA GLN A 31 6.12 5.74 -1.71
C GLN A 31 5.72 5.95 -3.18
N HIS A 32 4.76 5.19 -3.68
CA HIS A 32 4.31 5.28 -5.06
C HIS A 32 2.95 5.95 -5.11
N GLU A 33 2.82 6.93 -5.98
CA GLU A 33 1.63 7.79 -6.06
C GLU A 33 0.34 7.00 -6.28
N SER A 34 0.39 5.95 -7.08
CA SER A 34 -0.82 5.18 -7.40
C SER A 34 -1.28 4.24 -6.28
N VAL A 35 -0.40 3.91 -5.34
CA VAL A 35 -0.74 2.91 -4.32
C VAL A 35 -1.84 3.39 -3.38
N PRO A 36 -1.82 4.63 -2.86
CA PRO A 36 -2.94 5.09 -2.03
C PRO A 36 -4.27 5.07 -2.76
N ILE A 37 -4.27 5.35 -4.07
CA ILE A 37 -5.50 5.29 -4.88
C ILE A 37 -6.02 3.87 -4.93
N LEU A 38 -5.14 2.89 -5.15
CA LEU A 38 -5.54 1.49 -5.18
C LEU A 38 -6.06 1.03 -3.82
N ILE A 39 -5.39 1.44 -2.75
CA ILE A 39 -5.82 1.06 -1.40
C ILE A 39 -7.20 1.65 -1.10
N ASP A 40 -7.41 2.92 -1.43
CA ASP A 40 -8.71 3.55 -1.23
C ASP A 40 -9.82 2.75 -1.95
N ALA A 41 -9.57 2.37 -3.19
CA ALA A 41 -10.52 1.58 -3.96
C ALA A 41 -10.76 0.21 -3.33
N ILE A 42 -9.70 -0.46 -2.88
CA ILE A 42 -9.79 -1.76 -2.25
C ILE A 42 -10.65 -1.69 -0.98
N LEU A 43 -10.48 -0.65 -0.19
CA LEU A 43 -11.24 -0.50 1.06
C LEU A 43 -12.73 -0.24 0.82
N THR A 44 -13.12 0.14 -0.40
CA THR A 44 -14.53 0.36 -0.74
C THR A 44 -15.20 -0.86 -1.37
N LEU A 45 -14.47 -1.94 -1.59
CA LEU A 45 -15.05 -3.17 -2.14
C LEU A 45 -15.90 -3.87 -1.09
N PRO A 46 -17.00 -4.52 -1.51
CA PRO A 46 -17.79 -5.32 -0.56
C PRO A 46 -16.94 -6.43 0.06
N PRO A 47 -17.19 -6.78 1.32
CA PRO A 47 -16.41 -7.83 1.99
C PRO A 47 -16.48 -9.14 1.22
N GLY A 48 -15.33 -9.78 1.07
CA GLY A 48 -15.24 -11.09 0.42
C GLY A 48 -15.36 -11.09 -1.08
N ARG A 49 -15.53 -9.92 -1.70
CA ARG A 49 -15.68 -9.83 -3.14
C ARG A 49 -14.40 -10.21 -3.86
N GLU A 50 -14.50 -11.15 -4.82
CA GLU A 50 -13.38 -11.50 -5.68
C GLU A 50 -13.35 -10.57 -6.88
N PHE A 51 -12.15 -10.26 -7.36
CA PHE A 51 -11.99 -9.35 -8.50
C PHE A 51 -10.77 -9.74 -9.32
N THR A 52 -10.84 -9.41 -10.61
CA THR A 52 -9.69 -9.49 -11.51
C THR A 52 -8.94 -8.16 -11.49
N LYS A 53 -7.75 -8.15 -12.08
CA LYS A 53 -7.00 -6.88 -12.21
C LYS A 53 -7.79 -5.84 -12.99
N THR A 54 -8.50 -6.26 -14.04
CA THR A 54 -9.31 -5.35 -14.84
C THR A 54 -10.45 -4.75 -14.03
N GLU A 55 -11.11 -5.60 -13.22
CA GLU A 55 -12.21 -5.12 -12.37
C GLU A 55 -11.71 -4.13 -11.33
N LEU A 56 -10.55 -4.40 -10.73
CA LEU A 56 -10.00 -3.44 -9.78
C LEU A 56 -9.60 -2.14 -10.46
N ALA A 57 -9.02 -2.23 -11.66
CA ALA A 57 -8.63 -1.05 -12.43
C ALA A 57 -9.87 -0.17 -12.71
N ASP A 58 -10.95 -0.78 -13.14
CA ASP A 58 -12.19 -0.07 -13.43
C ASP A 58 -12.74 0.60 -12.16
N HIS A 59 -12.73 -0.14 -11.06
CA HIS A 59 -13.24 0.37 -9.79
C HIS A 59 -12.39 1.54 -9.27
N ALA A 60 -11.08 1.44 -9.42
CA ALA A 60 -10.16 2.46 -8.93
C ALA A 60 -10.01 3.66 -9.88
N GLY A 61 -10.43 3.50 -11.13
CA GLY A 61 -10.28 4.55 -12.13
C GLY A 61 -8.85 4.67 -12.65
N VAL A 62 -8.13 3.56 -12.68
CA VAL A 62 -6.75 3.52 -13.21
C VAL A 62 -6.66 2.47 -14.31
N THR A 63 -5.51 2.38 -14.95
CA THR A 63 -5.32 1.39 -16.00
C THR A 63 -5.01 0.02 -15.39
N ARG A 64 -5.30 -1.03 -16.17
CA ARG A 64 -4.93 -2.38 -15.77
C ARG A 64 -3.43 -2.52 -15.57
N GLN A 65 -2.65 -1.80 -16.37
CA GLN A 65 -1.19 -1.81 -16.25
C GLN A 65 -0.74 -1.27 -14.89
N THR A 66 -1.41 -0.24 -14.40
CA THR A 66 -1.12 0.31 -13.07
C THR A 66 -1.40 -0.72 -11.99
N VAL A 67 -2.53 -1.44 -12.09
CA VAL A 67 -2.84 -2.50 -11.14
C VAL A 67 -1.77 -3.59 -11.21
N SER A 68 -1.42 -4.04 -12.43
CA SER A 68 -0.39 -5.07 -12.60
C SER A 68 0.93 -4.68 -11.97
N LYS A 69 1.30 -3.42 -12.11
CA LYS A 69 2.58 -2.93 -11.60
C LYS A 69 2.67 -3.07 -10.08
N TYR A 70 1.56 -2.88 -9.38
CA TYR A 70 1.57 -2.86 -7.92
C TYR A 70 0.93 -4.09 -7.27
N THR A 71 0.49 -5.07 -8.06
CA THR A 71 -0.13 -6.28 -7.51
C THR A 71 0.78 -7.03 -6.55
N ASP A 72 2.06 -7.17 -6.92
CA ASP A 72 3.00 -7.89 -6.05
C ASP A 72 3.17 -7.17 -4.71
N LEU A 73 3.22 -5.85 -4.72
CA LEU A 73 3.31 -5.08 -3.49
C LEU A 73 2.07 -5.31 -2.62
N LEU A 74 0.90 -5.31 -3.22
CA LEU A 74 -0.34 -5.54 -2.47
C LEU A 74 -0.42 -6.95 -1.90
N LEU A 75 0.13 -7.93 -2.61
CA LEU A 75 0.18 -9.31 -2.12
C LEU A 75 1.18 -9.45 -0.97
N GLU A 76 2.38 -8.92 -1.13
CA GLU A 76 3.42 -9.11 -0.13
C GLU A 76 3.17 -8.31 1.14
N THR A 77 2.35 -7.26 1.07
CA THR A 77 1.97 -6.50 2.26
C THR A 77 0.67 -6.98 2.88
N ASP A 78 0.12 -8.09 2.41
CA ASP A 78 -1.11 -8.70 2.93
C ASP A 78 -2.34 -7.80 2.82
N ILE A 79 -2.38 -6.97 1.79
CA ILE A 79 -3.56 -6.14 1.52
C ILE A 79 -4.55 -6.92 0.67
N VAL A 80 -4.06 -7.68 -0.30
CA VAL A 80 -4.91 -8.58 -1.08
C VAL A 80 -4.33 -9.99 -1.03
N GLU A 81 -5.16 -10.96 -1.29
CA GLU A 81 -4.73 -12.34 -1.45
C GLU A 81 -5.23 -12.87 -2.78
N GLU A 82 -4.46 -13.79 -3.35
CA GLU A 82 -4.82 -14.39 -4.61
C GLU A 82 -5.71 -15.60 -4.36
N ILE A 83 -6.76 -15.77 -5.18
CA ILE A 83 -7.66 -16.93 -5.09
C ILE A 83 -6.99 -18.08 -5.82
N PRO A 84 -6.70 -19.19 -5.14
CA PRO A 84 -6.01 -20.32 -5.78
C PRO A 84 -6.84 -20.90 -6.91
N ASN A 85 -6.14 -21.32 -7.96
CA ASN A 85 -6.73 -22.05 -9.08
C ASN A 85 -7.83 -21.30 -9.82
N SER A 86 -7.80 -19.97 -9.75
CA SER A 86 -8.78 -19.16 -10.50
C SER A 86 -8.27 -18.89 -11.91
N SER A 87 -9.20 -18.85 -12.87
CA SER A 87 -8.91 -18.54 -14.26
C SER A 87 -10.11 -17.80 -14.85
N PRO A 88 -9.97 -16.51 -15.16
CA PRO A 88 -8.76 -15.69 -15.00
C PRO A 88 -8.40 -15.54 -13.53
N ARG A 89 -7.16 -15.09 -13.29
CA ARG A 89 -6.66 -14.95 -11.93
C ARG A 89 -7.46 -13.90 -11.16
N ARG A 90 -7.90 -14.31 -9.96
CA ARG A 90 -8.73 -13.45 -9.13
C ARG A 90 -8.07 -13.22 -7.79
N TYR A 91 -8.47 -12.13 -7.16
CA TYR A 91 -7.94 -11.66 -5.89
C TYR A 91 -9.10 -11.26 -5.00
N ARG A 92 -8.84 -11.11 -3.73
CA ARG A 92 -9.80 -10.50 -2.80
C ARG A 92 -9.02 -9.77 -1.70
N VAL A 93 -9.73 -8.91 -0.99
CA VAL A 93 -9.14 -8.20 0.14
C VAL A 93 -8.75 -9.23 1.20
N ALA A 94 -7.52 -9.17 1.67
CA ALA A 94 -7.02 -10.15 2.63
C ALA A 94 -7.64 -9.90 4.01
N LYS A 95 -7.79 -10.98 4.78
CA LYS A 95 -8.21 -10.89 6.17
C LYS A 95 -6.95 -10.79 7.03
N SER A 96 -6.38 -9.60 7.06
CA SER A 96 -5.08 -9.39 7.70
C SER A 96 -5.15 -8.23 8.68
N THR A 97 -4.18 -8.20 9.57
CA THR A 97 -4.02 -7.07 10.49
C THR A 97 -3.76 -5.79 9.71
N VAL A 98 -2.97 -5.88 8.63
CA VAL A 98 -2.69 -4.70 7.79
C VAL A 98 -3.98 -4.09 7.27
N VAL A 99 -4.88 -4.92 6.70
CA VAL A 99 -6.14 -4.41 6.17
C VAL A 99 -6.99 -3.82 7.29
N GLN A 100 -7.05 -4.48 8.44
CA GLN A 100 -7.82 -3.96 9.57
C GLN A 100 -7.31 -2.59 9.99
N GLU A 101 -5.99 -2.43 10.09
CA GLU A 101 -5.42 -1.15 10.47
C GLU A 101 -5.64 -0.08 9.40
N LEU A 102 -5.63 -0.46 8.13
CA LEU A 102 -5.94 0.48 7.06
C LEU A 102 -7.38 0.98 7.15
N PHE A 103 -8.34 0.09 7.44
CA PHE A 103 -9.72 0.51 7.65
C PHE A 103 -9.83 1.48 8.82
N GLU A 104 -9.16 1.17 9.92
CA GLU A 104 -9.22 2.03 11.10
C GLU A 104 -8.57 3.38 10.85
N LEU A 105 -7.43 3.40 10.16
CA LEU A 105 -6.78 4.65 9.81
C LEU A 105 -7.67 5.48 8.90
N ASN A 106 -8.26 4.84 7.90
CA ASN A 106 -9.13 5.54 6.96
C ASN A 106 -10.33 6.15 7.68
N SER A 107 -10.93 5.40 8.60
CA SER A 107 -12.06 5.90 9.40
C SER A 107 -11.64 7.06 10.29
N ALA A 108 -10.49 6.97 10.93
CA ALA A 108 -9.99 8.04 11.78
C ALA A 108 -9.71 9.31 10.99
N LEU A 109 -9.14 9.18 9.80
CA LEU A 109 -8.86 10.33 8.95
C LEU A 109 -10.14 11.00 8.48
N ASN A 110 -11.15 10.20 8.13
CA ASN A 110 -12.45 10.74 7.69
C ASN A 110 -13.15 11.45 8.84
N ALA A 111 -13.09 10.89 10.04
CA ALA A 111 -13.69 11.53 11.21
C ALA A 111 -12.98 12.84 11.54
N SER A 112 -11.67 12.89 11.41
CA SER A 112 -10.90 14.12 11.66
C SER A 112 -11.27 15.22 10.68
N GLY A 113 -11.64 14.83 9.46
CA GLY A 113 -11.96 15.80 8.43
C GLY A 113 -13.28 16.49 8.63
N GLU A 114 -14.07 16.03 9.58
CA GLU A 114 -15.37 16.63 9.88
C GLU A 114 -15.24 17.69 10.96
#